data_f60a2b554c8122ec239a99dc8c948905
#
_entry.id   f60a2b554c8122ec239a99dc8c948905
#
_cell.length_a   1.000
_cell.length_b   1.000
_cell.length_c   1.000
_cell.angle_alpha   90.00
_cell.angle_beta   90.00
_cell.angle_gamma   90.00
#
_symmetry.space_group_name_H-M   'P 1'
#
loop_
_entity.id
_entity.type
_entity.pdbx_description
1 polymer ?
#
loop_
_entity_poly.entity_id
_entity_poly.type
_entity_poly.pdbx_seq_one_letter_code
_entity_poly.pdbx_strand_id
1 'polypeptide(L)'
;MSDEFKSMKSIEMAAKKNKGNGKDIRELIVNTLIMLAIALVAGGVLGFVHELTKEPIAAMAAKEKQAANRKVFLSASDFSDTILDKSAEISEFKALYPGVDITDCIEALDENGNVAGYVLEVTSHEGYGGDIVFSAGIANDGTLNGIFITSISETAGLGMRAPEVLVPQFTAQNVETFEVVKGAGTTDAQIDAISGATITSKAVTNGVNAALEYFRLYLSGGEGHES
;
A
#
# COMPACT_ATOMS: atom_id res chain seq x y z
N MET A 1 -2.74 82.58 -15.58
CA MET A 1 -2.52 81.72 -16.78
C MET A 1 -1.63 80.50 -16.48
N SER A 2 -0.81 80.51 -15.42
CA SER A 2 0.06 79.34 -15.06
C SER A 2 -0.63 78.23 -14.25
N ASP A 3 -1.60 78.59 -13.41
CA ASP A 3 -2.23 77.63 -12.48
C ASP A 3 -3.37 76.84 -13.10
N GLU A 4 -4.12 77.39 -14.05
CA GLU A 4 -5.13 76.71 -14.80
C GLU A 4 -4.52 75.63 -15.72
N PHE A 5 -3.37 75.89 -16.33
CA PHE A 5 -2.67 74.93 -17.17
C PHE A 5 -2.13 73.74 -16.36
N LYS A 6 -1.66 73.95 -15.12
CA LYS A 6 -1.26 72.89 -14.21
C LYS A 6 -2.41 72.07 -13.75
N SER A 7 -3.58 72.68 -13.45
CA SER A 7 -4.82 72.00 -13.06
C SER A 7 -5.35 71.11 -14.19
N MET A 8 -5.41 71.59 -15.42
CA MET A 8 -5.82 70.79 -16.60
C MET A 8 -4.93 69.60 -16.82
N LYS A 9 -3.59 69.77 -16.71
CA LYS A 9 -2.64 68.69 -16.89
C LYS A 9 -2.70 67.61 -15.81
N SER A 10 -3.02 68.01 -14.56
CA SER A 10 -3.24 67.09 -13.43
C SER A 10 -4.53 66.28 -13.60
N ILE A 11 -5.59 66.90 -14.10
CA ILE A 11 -6.87 66.19 -14.41
C ILE A 11 -6.70 65.22 -15.56
N GLU A 12 -5.98 65.60 -16.59
CA GLU A 12 -5.70 64.76 -17.76
C GLU A 12 -4.80 63.55 -17.41
N MET A 13 -3.80 63.72 -16.54
CA MET A 13 -2.97 62.67 -16.00
C MET A 13 -3.77 61.73 -15.09
N ALA A 14 -4.69 62.23 -14.26
CA ALA A 14 -5.56 61.43 -13.41
C ALA A 14 -6.56 60.59 -14.23
N ALA A 15 -7.14 61.17 -15.29
CA ALA A 15 -8.04 60.49 -16.21
C ALA A 15 -7.32 59.39 -17.01
N LYS A 16 -6.07 59.64 -17.40
CA LYS A 16 -5.23 58.65 -18.11
C LYS A 16 -4.80 57.49 -17.20
N LYS A 17 -4.53 57.77 -15.92
CA LYS A 17 -4.22 56.79 -14.87
C LYS A 17 -5.42 55.90 -14.55
N ASN A 18 -6.63 56.49 -14.52
CA ASN A 18 -7.86 55.72 -14.26
C ASN A 18 -8.28 54.82 -15.47
N LYS A 19 -7.94 55.23 -16.70
CA LYS A 19 -8.22 54.45 -17.91
C LYS A 19 -7.26 53.26 -18.07
N GLY A 20 -6.03 53.35 -17.52
CA GLY A 20 -5.06 52.26 -17.39
C GLY A 20 -5.53 51.18 -16.44
N ASN A 21 -6.00 51.59 -15.25
CA ASN A 21 -6.42 50.71 -14.17
C ASN A 21 -7.62 49.80 -14.56
N GLY A 22 -8.54 50.27 -15.40
CA GLY A 22 -9.70 49.51 -15.88
C GLY A 22 -9.32 48.43 -16.93
N LYS A 23 -8.30 48.69 -17.75
CA LYS A 23 -7.79 47.69 -18.70
C LYS A 23 -7.04 46.55 -17.99
N ASP A 24 -6.18 46.91 -17.06
CA ASP A 24 -5.39 45.96 -16.26
C ASP A 24 -6.31 45.03 -15.43
N ILE A 25 -7.36 45.59 -14.83
CA ILE A 25 -8.37 44.78 -14.06
C ILE A 25 -9.13 43.83 -15.00
N ARG A 26 -9.52 44.30 -16.20
CA ARG A 26 -10.22 43.44 -17.17
C ARG A 26 -9.32 42.31 -17.65
N GLU A 27 -8.06 42.57 -17.95
CA GLU A 27 -7.10 41.55 -18.35
C GLU A 27 -6.85 40.55 -17.23
N LEU A 28 -6.76 41.02 -15.97
CA LEU A 28 -6.62 40.15 -14.80
C LEU A 28 -7.83 39.21 -14.65
N ILE A 29 -9.05 39.74 -14.79
CA ILE A 29 -10.27 38.94 -14.70
C ILE A 29 -10.34 37.91 -15.84
N VAL A 30 -10.03 38.31 -17.09
CA VAL A 30 -10.04 37.41 -18.23
C VAL A 30 -9.00 36.28 -18.04
N ASN A 31 -7.78 36.61 -17.62
CA ASN A 31 -6.76 35.61 -17.38
C ASN A 31 -7.13 34.64 -16.26
N THR A 32 -7.77 35.15 -15.17
CA THR A 32 -8.27 34.31 -14.08
C THR A 32 -9.37 33.39 -14.55
N LEU A 33 -10.31 33.86 -15.39
CA LEU A 33 -11.38 33.04 -15.96
C LEU A 33 -10.83 31.95 -16.90
N ILE A 34 -9.81 32.29 -17.70
CA ILE A 34 -9.16 31.32 -18.58
C ILE A 34 -8.48 30.23 -17.73
N MET A 35 -7.74 30.60 -16.69
CA MET A 35 -7.10 29.64 -15.79
C MET A 35 -8.13 28.75 -15.07
N LEU A 36 -9.25 29.32 -14.63
CA LEU A 36 -10.35 28.58 -14.03
C LEU A 36 -10.96 27.58 -15.03
N ALA A 37 -11.19 28.01 -16.27
CA ALA A 37 -11.72 27.15 -17.31
C ALA A 37 -10.78 25.96 -17.63
N ILE A 38 -9.48 26.22 -17.74
CA ILE A 38 -8.48 25.18 -17.95
C ILE A 38 -8.46 24.19 -16.78
N ALA A 39 -8.50 24.69 -15.55
CA ALA A 39 -8.53 23.84 -14.34
C ALA A 39 -9.80 22.96 -14.28
N LEU A 40 -10.96 23.51 -14.63
CA LEU A 40 -12.22 22.76 -14.68
C LEU A 40 -12.21 21.68 -15.77
N VAL A 41 -11.70 22.00 -16.97
CA VAL A 41 -11.58 21.02 -18.06
C VAL A 41 -10.59 19.91 -17.68
N ALA A 42 -9.41 20.28 -17.16
CA ALA A 42 -8.41 19.30 -16.74
C ALA A 42 -8.93 18.40 -15.61
N GLY A 43 -9.58 18.99 -14.58
CA GLY A 43 -10.20 18.25 -13.48
C GLY A 43 -11.33 17.33 -13.95
N GLY A 44 -12.17 17.81 -14.88
CA GLY A 44 -13.25 17.02 -15.48
C GLY A 44 -12.73 15.83 -16.29
N VAL A 45 -11.70 16.03 -17.10
CA VAL A 45 -11.07 14.94 -17.87
C VAL A 45 -10.43 13.92 -16.94
N LEU A 46 -9.68 14.35 -15.92
CA LEU A 46 -9.08 13.44 -14.94
C LEU A 46 -10.15 12.64 -14.17
N GLY A 47 -11.23 13.30 -13.71
CA GLY A 47 -12.32 12.62 -13.01
C GLY A 47 -13.02 11.60 -13.90
N PHE A 48 -13.27 11.93 -15.17
CA PHE A 48 -13.88 11.02 -16.13
C PHE A 48 -12.99 9.80 -16.43
N VAL A 49 -11.70 10.00 -16.65
CA VAL A 49 -10.73 8.90 -16.83
C VAL A 49 -10.65 8.02 -15.59
N HIS A 50 -10.64 8.63 -14.39
CA HIS A 50 -10.64 7.89 -13.12
C HIS A 50 -11.86 6.97 -13.00
N GLU A 51 -13.04 7.46 -13.29
CA GLU A 51 -14.27 6.65 -13.21
C GLU A 51 -14.29 5.50 -14.24
N LEU A 52 -13.80 5.74 -15.46
CA LEU A 52 -13.68 4.71 -16.49
C LEU A 52 -12.67 3.60 -16.15
N THR A 53 -11.63 3.95 -15.40
CA THR A 53 -10.53 3.01 -15.08
C THR A 53 -10.71 2.30 -13.74
N LYS A 54 -11.64 2.73 -12.90
CA LYS A 54 -11.88 2.19 -11.55
C LYS A 54 -12.27 0.70 -11.58
N GLU A 55 -13.25 0.33 -12.42
CA GLU A 55 -13.71 -1.06 -12.53
C GLU A 55 -12.64 -2.02 -13.07
N PRO A 56 -11.96 -1.73 -14.20
CA PRO A 56 -10.92 -2.62 -14.69
C PRO A 56 -9.73 -2.74 -13.72
N ILE A 57 -9.36 -1.68 -13.01
CA ILE A 57 -8.30 -1.72 -11.99
C ILE A 57 -8.73 -2.64 -10.83
N ALA A 58 -9.95 -2.51 -10.33
CA ALA A 58 -10.48 -3.37 -9.26
C ALA A 58 -10.53 -4.85 -9.68
N ALA A 59 -10.94 -5.13 -10.92
CA ALA A 59 -10.97 -6.50 -11.46
C ALA A 59 -9.55 -7.09 -11.63
N MET A 60 -8.56 -6.29 -12.02
CA MET A 60 -7.17 -6.73 -12.10
C MET A 60 -6.60 -6.99 -10.70
N ALA A 61 -6.82 -6.10 -9.74
CA ALA A 61 -6.39 -6.28 -8.36
C ALA A 61 -6.97 -7.55 -7.72
N ALA A 62 -8.26 -7.85 -7.96
CA ALA A 62 -8.88 -9.08 -7.49
C ALA A 62 -8.24 -10.34 -8.10
N LYS A 63 -7.91 -10.32 -9.40
CA LYS A 63 -7.21 -11.44 -10.07
C LYS A 63 -5.79 -11.61 -9.56
N GLU A 64 -5.07 -10.51 -9.35
CA GLU A 64 -3.71 -10.56 -8.79
C GLU A 64 -3.72 -11.11 -7.37
N LYS A 65 -4.70 -10.71 -6.56
CA LYS A 65 -4.89 -11.25 -5.22
C LYS A 65 -5.16 -12.75 -5.23
N GLN A 66 -6.08 -13.24 -6.06
CA GLN A 66 -6.33 -14.67 -6.22
C GLN A 66 -5.08 -15.43 -6.70
N ALA A 67 -4.33 -14.86 -7.62
CA ALA A 67 -3.07 -15.44 -8.09
C ALA A 67 -2.01 -15.48 -6.98
N ALA A 68 -1.93 -14.45 -6.14
CA ALA A 68 -1.06 -14.39 -4.97
C ALA A 68 -1.42 -15.48 -3.95
N ASN A 69 -2.70 -15.62 -3.61
CA ASN A 69 -3.19 -16.62 -2.67
C ASN A 69 -2.85 -18.05 -3.14
N ARG A 70 -3.04 -18.34 -4.42
CA ARG A 70 -2.66 -19.65 -5.02
C ARG A 70 -1.16 -19.90 -5.00
N LYS A 71 -0.32 -18.86 -5.05
CA LYS A 71 1.16 -19.01 -4.97
C LYS A 71 1.63 -19.38 -3.58
N VAL A 72 0.98 -18.84 -2.54
CA VAL A 72 1.35 -19.09 -1.14
C VAL A 72 0.65 -20.32 -0.55
N PHE A 73 -0.40 -20.84 -1.22
CA PHE A 73 -1.11 -22.04 -0.79
C PHE A 73 -1.48 -22.93 -1.99
N LEU A 74 -0.47 -23.63 -2.52
CA LEU A 74 -0.61 -24.45 -3.74
C LEU A 74 -1.58 -25.64 -3.58
N SER A 75 -1.74 -26.16 -2.36
CA SER A 75 -2.61 -27.30 -2.07
C SER A 75 -4.07 -26.89 -1.85
N ALA A 76 -4.40 -25.60 -1.81
CA ALA A 76 -5.78 -25.15 -1.69
C ALA A 76 -6.54 -25.35 -3.00
N SER A 77 -7.73 -25.93 -2.90
CA SER A 77 -8.68 -26.05 -4.02
C SER A 77 -9.47 -24.76 -4.21
N ASP A 78 -9.84 -24.10 -3.10
CA ASP A 78 -10.61 -22.85 -3.09
C ASP A 78 -10.24 -21.99 -1.89
N PHE A 79 -10.74 -20.75 -1.86
CA PHE A 79 -10.53 -19.78 -0.78
C PHE A 79 -11.87 -19.20 -0.36
N SER A 80 -12.04 -19.00 0.97
CA SER A 80 -13.22 -18.31 1.52
C SER A 80 -13.24 -16.82 1.22
N ASP A 81 -14.36 -16.18 1.53
CA ASP A 81 -14.39 -14.73 1.70
C ASP A 81 -13.56 -14.32 2.92
N THR A 82 -13.29 -13.00 3.06
CA THR A 82 -12.52 -12.48 4.20
C THR A 82 -13.19 -12.83 5.53
N ILE A 83 -12.40 -13.39 6.41
CA ILE A 83 -12.81 -13.69 7.81
C ILE A 83 -12.20 -12.67 8.80
N LEU A 84 -11.49 -11.65 8.30
CA LEU A 84 -10.87 -10.64 9.15
C LEU A 84 -11.95 -9.82 9.86
N ASP A 85 -12.02 -9.96 11.18
CA ASP A 85 -12.85 -9.11 12.03
C ASP A 85 -12.13 -7.76 12.25
N LYS A 86 -12.57 -6.74 11.52
CA LYS A 86 -12.05 -5.37 11.66
C LYS A 86 -12.41 -4.70 12.98
N SER A 87 -13.36 -5.27 13.74
CA SER A 87 -13.72 -4.75 15.06
C SER A 87 -12.74 -5.18 16.17
N ALA A 88 -12.04 -6.25 15.95
CA ALA A 88 -10.93 -6.70 16.78
C ALA A 88 -9.64 -6.01 16.34
N GLU A 89 -9.59 -4.67 16.41
CA GLU A 89 -8.29 -3.97 16.50
C GLU A 89 -7.62 -4.41 17.80
N ILE A 90 -6.90 -5.46 17.68
CA ILE A 90 -6.31 -6.20 18.75
C ILE A 90 -5.16 -5.36 19.26
N SER A 91 -5.44 -4.56 20.27
CA SER A 91 -4.48 -3.64 20.89
C SER A 91 -3.18 -4.33 21.29
N GLU A 92 -3.25 -5.61 21.62
CA GLU A 92 -2.10 -6.44 21.96
C GLU A 92 -1.21 -6.72 20.74
N PHE A 93 -1.78 -7.12 19.61
CA PHE A 93 -1.05 -7.33 18.35
C PHE A 93 -0.38 -6.04 17.85
N LYS A 94 -1.13 -4.92 17.88
CA LYS A 94 -0.58 -3.60 17.50
C LYS A 94 0.52 -3.10 18.44
N ALA A 95 0.51 -3.49 19.69
CA ALA A 95 1.59 -3.18 20.62
C ALA A 95 2.88 -3.96 20.31
N LEU A 96 2.74 -5.21 19.82
CA LEU A 96 3.87 -6.05 19.41
C LEU A 96 4.43 -5.65 18.04
N TYR A 97 3.55 -5.32 17.08
CA TYR A 97 3.89 -5.01 15.68
C TYR A 97 3.29 -3.67 15.23
N PRO A 98 3.74 -2.52 15.81
CA PRO A 98 3.13 -1.22 15.51
C PRO A 98 3.32 -0.77 14.05
N GLY A 99 4.35 -1.29 13.35
CA GLY A 99 4.65 -1.00 11.96
C GLY A 99 4.04 -1.97 10.95
N VAL A 100 3.15 -2.90 11.40
CA VAL A 100 2.57 -3.93 10.52
C VAL A 100 1.06 -3.96 10.69
N ASP A 101 0.35 -4.10 9.57
CA ASP A 101 -1.10 -4.32 9.51
C ASP A 101 -1.41 -5.66 8.85
N ILE A 102 -2.36 -6.41 9.41
CA ILE A 102 -3.03 -7.50 8.71
C ILE A 102 -4.26 -6.90 8.04
N THR A 103 -4.23 -6.79 6.72
CA THR A 103 -5.27 -6.09 5.94
C THR A 103 -6.36 -7.01 5.43
N ASP A 104 -6.07 -8.31 5.34
CA ASP A 104 -7.05 -9.34 5.01
C ASP A 104 -6.64 -10.71 5.59
N CYS A 105 -7.63 -11.56 5.84
CA CYS A 105 -7.45 -12.95 6.24
C CYS A 105 -8.54 -13.79 5.59
N ILE A 106 -8.14 -14.85 4.88
CA ILE A 106 -9.04 -15.81 4.22
C ILE A 106 -8.62 -17.23 4.56
N GLU A 107 -9.58 -18.15 4.55
CA GLU A 107 -9.31 -19.58 4.70
C GLU A 107 -8.92 -20.19 3.36
N ALA A 108 -7.93 -21.06 3.39
CA ALA A 108 -7.56 -21.93 2.29
C ALA A 108 -8.25 -23.28 2.48
N LEU A 109 -9.08 -23.69 1.51
CA LEU A 109 -9.92 -24.88 1.60
C LEU A 109 -9.32 -26.04 0.78
N ASP A 110 -9.41 -27.26 1.33
CA ASP A 110 -9.03 -28.48 0.62
C ASP A 110 -10.12 -28.92 -0.40
N GLU A 111 -9.90 -30.02 -1.09
CA GLU A 111 -10.85 -30.58 -2.07
C GLU A 111 -12.20 -31.00 -1.45
N ASN A 112 -12.25 -31.19 -0.13
CA ASN A 112 -13.45 -31.58 0.62
C ASN A 112 -14.15 -30.38 1.25
N GLY A 113 -13.60 -29.17 1.08
CA GLY A 113 -14.11 -27.94 1.68
C GLY A 113 -13.71 -27.73 3.15
N ASN A 114 -12.75 -28.51 3.68
CA ASN A 114 -12.22 -28.29 5.01
C ASN A 114 -11.12 -27.22 4.98
N VAL A 115 -10.99 -26.48 6.08
CA VAL A 115 -9.92 -25.48 6.24
C VAL A 115 -8.56 -26.19 6.35
N ALA A 116 -7.71 -25.99 5.38
CA ALA A 116 -6.33 -26.49 5.33
C ALA A 116 -5.32 -25.51 5.94
N GLY A 117 -5.71 -24.27 6.05
CA GLY A 117 -4.90 -23.17 6.60
C GLY A 117 -5.45 -21.81 6.22
N TYR A 118 -4.62 -20.79 6.33
CA TYR A 118 -5.03 -19.40 6.15
C TYR A 118 -4.07 -18.65 5.24
N VAL A 119 -4.59 -17.66 4.52
CA VAL A 119 -3.80 -16.68 3.78
C VAL A 119 -4.04 -15.31 4.38
N LEU A 120 -2.97 -14.69 4.86
CA LEU A 120 -2.97 -13.37 5.46
C LEU A 120 -2.37 -12.37 4.49
N GLU A 121 -3.05 -11.25 4.25
CA GLU A 121 -2.49 -10.11 3.55
C GLU A 121 -1.86 -9.17 4.58
N VAL A 122 -0.58 -8.93 4.43
CA VAL A 122 0.25 -8.16 5.36
C VAL A 122 0.73 -6.89 4.69
N THR A 123 0.61 -5.76 5.38
CA THR A 123 1.22 -4.49 5.00
C THR A 123 2.26 -4.10 6.04
N SER A 124 3.53 -4.09 5.65
CA SER A 124 4.62 -3.55 6.48
C SER A 124 4.91 -2.12 6.07
N HIS A 125 4.79 -1.20 7.02
CA HIS A 125 5.10 0.24 6.86
C HIS A 125 6.57 0.55 7.17
N GLU A 126 7.39 -0.47 7.40
CA GLU A 126 8.78 -0.33 7.81
C GLU A 126 9.76 -0.36 6.62
N GLY A 127 9.25 -0.38 5.38
CA GLY A 127 10.08 -0.33 4.18
C GLY A 127 10.86 0.98 4.06
N TYR A 128 11.99 0.94 3.34
CA TYR A 128 12.81 2.13 3.11
C TYR A 128 12.15 3.12 2.14
N GLY A 129 11.51 2.59 1.08
CA GLY A 129 10.87 3.38 0.03
C GLY A 129 9.36 3.53 0.20
N GLY A 130 8.77 2.89 1.20
CA GLY A 130 7.33 2.92 1.47
C GLY A 130 6.81 1.56 1.93
N ASP A 131 5.50 1.38 1.80
CA ASP A 131 4.81 0.16 2.22
C ASP A 131 5.22 -1.04 1.38
N ILE A 132 5.36 -2.18 2.04
CA ILE A 132 5.56 -3.48 1.41
C ILE A 132 4.34 -4.33 1.72
N VAL A 133 3.62 -4.77 0.67
CA VAL A 133 2.42 -5.59 0.80
C VAL A 133 2.71 -6.99 0.26
N PHE A 134 2.34 -8.01 1.01
CA PHE A 134 2.51 -9.40 0.61
C PHE A 134 1.44 -10.31 1.20
N SER A 135 1.19 -11.43 0.54
CA SER A 135 0.38 -12.53 1.08
C SER A 135 1.29 -13.56 1.76
N ALA A 136 0.88 -14.07 2.91
CA ALA A 136 1.54 -15.16 3.64
C ALA A 136 0.57 -16.33 3.79
N GLY A 137 0.94 -17.51 3.33
CA GLY A 137 0.15 -18.75 3.47
C GLY A 137 0.65 -19.56 4.67
N ILE A 138 -0.21 -19.85 5.64
CA ILE A 138 0.12 -20.58 6.86
C ILE A 138 -0.82 -21.78 6.97
N ALA A 139 -0.28 -22.98 7.04
CA ALA A 139 -1.05 -24.21 7.24
C ALA A 139 -1.54 -24.33 8.69
N ASN A 140 -2.54 -25.19 8.93
CA ASN A 140 -3.12 -25.37 10.27
C ASN A 140 -2.11 -25.84 11.32
N ASP A 141 -1.02 -26.48 10.91
CA ASP A 141 0.07 -26.90 11.81
C ASP A 141 1.07 -25.80 12.14
N GLY A 142 0.84 -24.56 11.66
CA GLY A 142 1.72 -23.41 11.82
C GLY A 142 2.85 -23.32 10.80
N THR A 143 2.92 -24.25 9.83
CA THR A 143 3.93 -24.18 8.75
C THR A 143 3.65 -23.00 7.84
N LEU A 144 4.61 -22.10 7.69
CA LEU A 144 4.60 -21.06 6.68
C LEU A 144 4.88 -21.70 5.30
N ASN A 145 3.85 -21.85 4.49
CA ASN A 145 3.98 -22.41 3.14
C ASN A 145 4.84 -21.51 2.23
N GLY A 146 4.75 -20.20 2.43
CA GLY A 146 5.52 -19.19 1.71
C GLY A 146 4.87 -17.82 1.76
N ILE A 147 5.55 -16.87 1.15
CA ILE A 147 5.04 -15.51 0.96
C ILE A 147 5.05 -15.13 -0.52
N PHE A 148 4.21 -14.17 -0.89
CA PHE A 148 4.21 -13.58 -2.22
C PHE A 148 4.03 -12.06 -2.11
N ILE A 149 5.05 -11.30 -2.54
CA ILE A 149 5.03 -9.83 -2.50
C ILE A 149 4.12 -9.33 -3.64
N THR A 150 3.05 -8.63 -3.27
CA THR A 150 2.06 -8.05 -4.19
C THR A 150 2.36 -6.59 -4.53
N SER A 151 2.97 -5.85 -3.59
CA SER A 151 3.37 -4.46 -3.83
C SER A 151 4.66 -4.14 -3.08
N ILE A 152 5.59 -3.51 -3.77
CA ILE A 152 6.87 -3.05 -3.21
C ILE A 152 7.38 -1.85 -4.00
N SER A 153 7.81 -0.80 -3.30
CA SER A 153 8.34 0.45 -3.89
C SER A 153 9.71 0.80 -3.31
N GLU A 154 10.65 -0.12 -3.44
CA GLU A 154 11.98 -0.02 -2.88
C GLU A 154 13.03 0.45 -3.93
N THR A 155 14.24 0.70 -3.48
CA THR A 155 15.34 1.09 -4.37
C THR A 155 15.67 -0.02 -5.37
N ALA A 156 15.69 0.31 -6.66
CA ALA A 156 16.04 -0.61 -7.75
C ALA A 156 17.46 -1.20 -7.56
N GLY A 157 17.59 -2.51 -7.76
CA GLY A 157 18.85 -3.23 -7.57
C GLY A 157 19.22 -3.52 -6.10
N LEU A 158 18.47 -2.99 -5.14
CA LEU A 158 18.60 -3.22 -3.70
C LEU A 158 17.33 -3.87 -3.14
N GLY A 159 16.47 -3.11 -2.47
CA GLY A 159 15.24 -3.61 -1.87
C GLY A 159 14.25 -4.24 -2.87
N MET A 160 14.23 -3.77 -4.12
CA MET A 160 13.43 -4.38 -5.21
C MET A 160 13.82 -5.82 -5.53
N ARG A 161 14.93 -6.32 -5.01
CA ARG A 161 15.32 -7.73 -5.14
C ARG A 161 14.67 -8.64 -4.09
N ALA A 162 13.84 -8.10 -3.21
CA ALA A 162 13.17 -8.89 -2.16
C ALA A 162 12.41 -10.12 -2.71
N PRO A 163 11.65 -10.04 -3.83
CA PRO A 163 11.01 -11.24 -4.39
C PRO A 163 11.97 -12.37 -4.79
N GLU A 164 13.16 -12.01 -5.23
CA GLU A 164 14.18 -12.96 -5.68
C GLU A 164 14.98 -13.54 -4.51
N VAL A 165 15.32 -12.71 -3.51
CA VAL A 165 16.29 -13.04 -2.47
C VAL A 165 15.61 -13.47 -1.18
N LEU A 166 14.53 -12.80 -0.76
CA LEU A 166 13.88 -13.08 0.53
C LEU A 166 12.78 -14.14 0.40
N VAL A 167 11.90 -14.04 -0.62
CA VAL A 167 10.74 -14.93 -0.75
C VAL A 167 11.11 -16.41 -0.69
N PRO A 168 12.17 -16.91 -1.37
CA PRO A 168 12.54 -18.32 -1.31
C PRO A 168 12.93 -18.81 0.08
N GLN A 169 13.41 -17.94 0.95
CA GLN A 169 13.86 -18.29 2.29
C GLN A 169 12.70 -18.54 3.26
N PHE A 170 11.50 -18.07 2.93
CA PHE A 170 10.28 -18.26 3.73
C PHE A 170 9.43 -19.46 3.27
N THR A 171 9.93 -20.29 2.37
CA THR A 171 9.14 -21.39 1.79
C THR A 171 9.23 -22.64 2.65
N ALA A 172 8.07 -23.21 3.02
CA ALA A 172 7.91 -24.45 3.78
C ALA A 172 8.69 -24.45 5.13
N GLN A 173 8.60 -23.35 5.86
CA GLN A 173 9.29 -23.16 7.13
C GLN A 173 8.33 -23.35 8.32
N ASN A 174 8.75 -24.15 9.30
CA ASN A 174 7.99 -24.30 10.55
C ASN A 174 8.87 -23.81 11.73
N VAL A 175 8.85 -22.49 11.92
CA VAL A 175 9.61 -21.80 12.96
C VAL A 175 8.71 -20.80 13.70
N GLU A 176 9.01 -20.54 14.95
CA GLU A 176 8.23 -19.59 15.75
C GLU A 176 8.46 -18.13 15.31
N THR A 177 9.70 -17.81 14.95
CA THR A 177 10.08 -16.45 14.55
C THR A 177 11.34 -16.50 13.68
N PHE A 178 11.45 -15.55 12.76
CA PHE A 178 12.60 -15.37 11.91
C PHE A 178 13.48 -14.22 12.41
N GLU A 179 14.79 -14.35 12.22
CA GLU A 179 15.78 -13.32 12.51
C GLU A 179 16.59 -12.98 11.25
N VAL A 180 16.75 -11.68 10.97
CA VAL A 180 17.58 -11.22 9.85
C VAL A 180 19.05 -11.22 10.24
N VAL A 181 19.84 -11.95 9.47
CA VAL A 181 21.31 -12.02 9.65
C VAL A 181 22.04 -11.40 8.47
N LYS A 182 23.27 -10.94 8.72
CA LYS A 182 24.18 -10.47 7.67
C LYS A 182 25.14 -11.60 7.31
N GLY A 183 24.99 -12.16 6.13
CA GLY A 183 25.76 -13.31 5.67
C GLY A 183 24.91 -14.57 5.63
N ALA A 184 25.49 -15.72 5.35
CA ALA A 184 24.76 -16.97 5.26
C ALA A 184 24.21 -17.39 6.61
N GLY A 185 22.87 -17.50 6.70
CA GLY A 185 22.18 -18.08 7.85
C GLY A 185 22.61 -19.54 8.06
N THR A 186 22.57 -19.98 9.30
CA THR A 186 22.95 -21.34 9.70
C THR A 186 21.76 -22.18 10.14
N THR A 187 20.59 -21.58 10.27
CA THR A 187 19.33 -22.22 10.68
C THR A 187 18.18 -21.75 9.80
N ASP A 188 17.09 -22.54 9.76
CA ASP A 188 15.87 -22.22 9.00
C ASP A 188 15.17 -20.94 9.52
N ALA A 189 15.43 -20.55 10.77
CA ALA A 189 14.93 -19.31 11.39
C ALA A 189 15.72 -18.06 10.97
N GLN A 190 16.86 -18.21 10.30
CA GLN A 190 17.72 -17.10 9.91
C GLN A 190 17.53 -16.73 8.44
N ILE A 191 17.20 -15.47 8.20
CA ILE A 191 16.99 -14.88 6.88
C ILE A 191 18.20 -14.05 6.47
N ASP A 192 18.81 -14.40 5.37
CA ASP A 192 19.93 -13.66 4.79
C ASP A 192 19.45 -12.32 4.27
N ALA A 193 20.00 -11.24 4.84
CA ALA A 193 19.68 -9.91 4.40
C ALA A 193 20.14 -9.65 2.97
N ILE A 194 19.35 -8.90 2.21
CA ILE A 194 19.79 -8.32 0.95
C ILE A 194 20.92 -7.35 1.22
N SER A 195 22.07 -7.57 0.58
CA SER A 195 23.22 -6.66 0.70
C SER A 195 22.83 -5.23 0.28
N GLY A 196 23.03 -4.28 1.19
CA GLY A 196 22.64 -2.88 0.97
C GLY A 196 21.16 -2.56 1.19
N ALA A 197 20.31 -3.54 1.54
CA ALA A 197 18.89 -3.34 1.80
C ALA A 197 18.41 -4.02 3.11
N THR A 198 19.16 -3.79 4.19
CA THR A 198 18.83 -4.37 5.50
C THR A 198 17.49 -3.89 6.05
N ILE A 199 17.09 -2.64 5.76
CA ILE A 199 15.79 -2.10 6.19
C ILE A 199 14.66 -2.88 5.53
N THR A 200 14.70 -3.04 4.20
CA THR A 200 13.74 -3.85 3.44
C THR A 200 13.68 -5.29 3.94
N SER A 201 14.85 -5.91 4.18
CA SER A 201 14.93 -7.29 4.70
C SER A 201 14.24 -7.42 6.05
N LYS A 202 14.48 -6.46 6.96
CA LYS A 202 13.85 -6.43 8.29
C LYS A 202 12.34 -6.17 8.17
N ALA A 203 11.90 -5.26 7.30
CA ALA A 203 10.50 -4.93 7.10
C ALA A 203 9.69 -6.15 6.63
N VAL A 204 10.21 -6.91 5.66
CA VAL A 204 9.57 -8.15 5.21
C VAL A 204 9.57 -9.21 6.31
N THR A 205 10.70 -9.44 6.97
CA THR A 205 10.80 -10.45 8.03
C THR A 205 9.92 -10.12 9.23
N ASN A 206 9.84 -8.86 9.63
CA ASN A 206 8.96 -8.41 10.71
C ASN A 206 7.49 -8.61 10.34
N GLY A 207 7.11 -8.30 9.11
CA GLY A 207 5.77 -8.58 8.60
C GLY A 207 5.43 -10.08 8.59
N VAL A 208 6.38 -10.95 8.23
CA VAL A 208 6.19 -12.42 8.29
C VAL A 208 6.02 -12.88 9.74
N ASN A 209 6.85 -12.40 10.66
CA ASN A 209 6.72 -12.71 12.09
C ASN A 209 5.37 -12.24 12.64
N ALA A 210 4.89 -11.08 12.20
CA ALA A 210 3.57 -10.57 12.55
C ALA A 210 2.45 -11.50 12.05
N ALA A 211 2.55 -12.03 10.83
CA ALA A 211 1.58 -12.99 10.29
C ALA A 211 1.56 -14.30 11.10
N LEU A 212 2.74 -14.84 11.45
CA LEU A 212 2.85 -16.03 12.30
C LEU A 212 2.28 -15.81 13.70
N GLU A 213 2.55 -14.64 14.29
CA GLU A 213 1.98 -14.30 15.60
C GLU A 213 0.48 -14.11 15.56
N TYR A 214 -0.04 -13.44 14.53
CA TYR A 214 -1.47 -13.30 14.31
C TYR A 214 -2.16 -14.68 14.19
N PHE A 215 -1.56 -15.58 13.42
CA PHE A 215 -2.05 -16.95 13.28
C PHE A 215 -2.10 -17.65 14.66
N ARG A 216 -1.02 -17.58 15.44
CA ARG A 216 -0.95 -18.21 16.78
C ARG A 216 -1.98 -17.67 17.75
N LEU A 217 -2.17 -16.36 17.78
CA LEU A 217 -3.06 -15.70 18.73
C LEU A 217 -4.54 -15.91 18.39
N TYR A 218 -4.89 -15.96 17.09
CA TYR A 218 -6.29 -15.83 16.68
C TYR A 218 -6.82 -16.95 15.79
N LEU A 219 -5.96 -17.73 15.14
CA LEU A 219 -6.38 -18.71 14.15
C LEU A 219 -6.02 -20.16 14.54
N SER A 220 -4.96 -20.36 15.34
CA SER A 220 -4.46 -21.70 15.69
C SER A 220 -5.34 -22.45 16.72
N GLY A 221 -6.26 -21.76 17.36
CA GLY A 221 -7.15 -22.34 18.37
C GLY A 221 -8.49 -22.80 17.83
N GLY A 222 -8.60 -23.32 16.63
CA GLY A 222 -9.79 -23.72 15.86
C GLY A 222 -10.96 -24.36 16.62
N GLU A 223 -11.54 -23.65 17.59
CA GLU A 223 -12.91 -23.87 18.06
C GLU A 223 -13.69 -22.59 17.72
N GLY A 224 -14.54 -22.76 16.72
CA GLY A 224 -15.46 -21.86 16.11
C GLY A 224 -15.77 -20.55 16.82
N HIS A 225 -15.61 -19.45 16.12
CA HIS A 225 -16.56 -18.38 16.23
C HIS A 225 -17.92 -18.90 15.77
N GLU A 226 -18.62 -19.60 16.68
CA GLU A 226 -20.07 -19.71 16.58
C GLU A 226 -20.66 -18.34 16.84
N SER A 227 -21.37 -17.88 15.85
CA SER A 227 -22.21 -16.68 15.70
C SER A 227 -22.97 -16.20 16.92
#